data_b3e5baad93528cc65c4d66dd8c0e4339
#
_entry.id   b3e5baad93528cc65c4d66dd8c0e4339
#
_cell.length_a   1.000
_cell.length_b   1.000
_cell.length_c   1.000
_cell.angle_alpha   90.00
_cell.angle_beta   90.00
_cell.angle_gamma   90.00
#
_symmetry.space_group_name_H-M   'P 1'
#
loop_
_entity.id
_entity.type
_entity.pdbx_description
1 polymer ?
#
loop_
_entity_poly.entity_id
_entity_poly.type
_entity_poly.pdbx_seq_one_letter_code
_entity_poly.pdbx_strand_id
1 'polypeptide(L)'
;FSRSSKSPLTQYEPFLWFSKSKTKWVYNVDDVRVPYKSTQRLKNPVYYKGKNGERKEWKPNPNGAMRGDVWAFPTLAGKAYAKEKTSHPTQKPEALIMELIKAYCPKDSDGYYNGTILDPFHGSGTLGVCCEKLNKQGHKIKWIGIELEQQWCDIANDRLSNI
;
A
#
# COMPACT_ATOMS: atom_id res chain seq x y z
N PHE A 1 -16.78 4.67 -15.81
CA PHE A 1 -15.95 5.74 -16.40
C PHE A 1 -16.70 6.32 -17.59
N SER A 2 -17.06 7.61 -17.51
CA SER A 2 -17.61 8.34 -18.63
C SER A 2 -16.50 8.57 -19.67
N ARG A 3 -16.67 8.02 -20.88
CA ARG A 3 -15.77 8.31 -22.00
C ARG A 3 -16.20 9.64 -22.60
N SER A 4 -15.48 10.71 -22.25
CA SER A 4 -15.63 11.99 -22.92
C SER A 4 -14.66 12.06 -24.10
N SER A 5 -15.16 12.36 -25.29
CA SER A 5 -14.31 12.66 -26.45
C SER A 5 -13.69 14.07 -26.39
N LYS A 6 -14.04 14.86 -25.35
CA LYS A 6 -13.65 16.27 -25.21
C LYS A 6 -12.58 16.53 -24.16
N SER A 7 -12.14 15.51 -23.40
CA SER A 7 -11.12 15.64 -22.37
C SER A 7 -10.34 14.34 -22.19
N PRO A 8 -9.08 14.40 -21.69
CA PRO A 8 -8.34 13.22 -21.31
C PRO A 8 -9.11 12.39 -20.26
N LEU A 9 -8.94 11.06 -20.32
CA LEU A 9 -9.51 10.16 -19.32
C LEU A 9 -8.73 10.26 -18.01
N THR A 10 -9.45 10.38 -16.89
CA THR A 10 -8.82 10.25 -15.57
C THR A 10 -8.38 8.81 -15.36
N GLN A 11 -7.09 8.61 -15.08
CA GLN A 11 -6.48 7.29 -14.90
C GLN A 11 -5.87 7.10 -13.51
N TYR A 12 -6.30 7.88 -12.53
CA TYR A 12 -5.81 7.79 -11.15
C TYR A 12 -6.95 7.90 -10.15
N GLU A 13 -6.76 7.31 -8.97
CA GLU A 13 -7.59 7.50 -7.80
C GLU A 13 -6.73 8.17 -6.71
N PRO A 14 -7.15 9.33 -6.15
CA PRO A 14 -6.39 9.99 -5.11
C PRO A 14 -6.56 9.27 -3.77
N PHE A 15 -5.46 9.10 -3.03
CA PHE A 15 -5.47 8.73 -1.62
C PHE A 15 -5.14 9.97 -0.79
N LEU A 16 -6.02 10.29 0.15
CA LEU A 16 -5.79 11.39 1.08
C LEU A 16 -5.19 10.81 2.37
N TRP A 17 -4.03 11.33 2.73
CA TRP A 17 -3.36 10.94 3.97
C TRP A 17 -3.55 12.00 5.04
N PHE A 18 -4.02 11.56 6.20
CA PHE A 18 -4.22 12.42 7.36
C PHE A 18 -3.49 11.85 8.57
N SER A 19 -2.99 12.74 9.42
CA SER A 19 -2.39 12.37 10.71
C SER A 19 -3.02 13.21 11.82
N LYS A 20 -3.30 12.57 12.96
CA LYS A 20 -3.76 13.26 14.16
C LYS A 20 -2.70 14.18 14.76
N SER A 21 -1.42 13.87 14.53
CA SER A 21 -0.28 14.63 15.02
C SER A 21 0.50 15.24 13.86
N LYS A 22 0.97 16.48 14.01
CA LYS A 22 1.85 17.13 13.02
C LYS A 22 3.26 16.55 12.97
N THR A 23 3.66 15.80 13.99
CA THR A 23 5.05 15.32 14.15
C THR A 23 5.17 13.85 14.49
N LYS A 24 4.07 13.18 14.84
CA LYS A 24 4.08 11.78 15.27
C LYS A 24 3.15 10.96 14.38
N TRP A 25 3.70 10.35 13.37
CA TRP A 25 3.02 9.37 12.51
C TRP A 25 3.97 8.22 12.18
N VAL A 26 3.39 7.09 11.78
CA VAL A 26 4.15 5.93 11.32
C VAL A 26 4.30 6.01 9.81
N TYR A 27 5.52 5.84 9.33
CA TYR A 27 5.82 5.58 7.93
C TYR A 27 7.06 4.67 7.83
N ASN A 28 6.84 3.42 7.52
CA ASN A 28 7.89 2.38 7.43
C ASN A 28 8.55 2.46 6.04
N VAL A 29 9.34 3.49 5.80
CA VAL A 29 9.91 3.81 4.49
C VAL A 29 10.69 2.64 3.87
N ASP A 30 11.40 1.86 4.68
CA ASP A 30 12.24 0.76 4.19
C ASP A 30 11.44 -0.45 3.72
N ASP A 31 10.21 -0.64 4.23
CA ASP A 31 9.33 -1.74 3.84
C ASP A 31 8.65 -1.53 2.48
N VAL A 32 8.62 -0.28 2.02
CA VAL A 32 7.94 0.12 0.78
C VAL A 32 8.87 0.75 -0.25
N ARG A 33 10.18 0.54 -0.11
CA ARG A 33 11.13 0.99 -1.12
C ARG A 33 10.88 0.32 -2.46
N VAL A 34 11.29 1.01 -3.50
CA VAL A 34 11.17 0.55 -4.89
C VAL A 34 12.54 0.49 -5.56
N PRO A 35 12.71 -0.33 -6.60
CA PRO A 35 13.94 -0.33 -7.38
C PRO A 35 14.28 1.07 -7.93
N TYR A 36 15.57 1.39 -8.00
CA TYR A 36 16.00 2.63 -8.64
C TYR A 36 15.66 2.62 -10.13
N LYS A 37 14.96 3.63 -10.60
CA LYS A 37 14.63 3.79 -12.02
C LYS A 37 15.86 4.10 -12.88
N SER A 38 16.84 4.84 -12.34
CA SER A 38 18.06 5.23 -13.03
C SER A 38 19.25 4.41 -12.55
N THR A 39 19.66 3.43 -13.36
CA THR A 39 20.86 2.62 -13.09
C THR A 39 22.16 3.42 -13.25
N GLN A 40 22.16 4.50 -14.02
CA GLN A 40 23.32 5.38 -14.18
C GLN A 40 23.72 6.06 -12.86
N ARG A 41 22.76 6.46 -12.05
CA ARG A 41 23.02 7.06 -10.73
C ARG A 41 23.63 6.08 -9.74
N LEU A 42 23.48 4.77 -9.96
CA LEU A 42 24.09 3.71 -9.14
C LEU A 42 25.54 3.45 -9.55
N LYS A 43 25.90 3.72 -10.83
CA LYS A 43 27.22 3.45 -11.38
C LYS A 43 28.18 4.64 -11.24
N ASN A 44 27.65 5.85 -11.27
CA ASN A 44 28.44 7.08 -11.25
C ASN A 44 28.21 7.86 -9.96
N PRO A 45 29.26 8.45 -9.35
CA PRO A 45 29.11 9.31 -8.18
C PRO A 45 28.20 10.50 -8.48
N VAL A 46 27.23 10.75 -7.60
CA VAL A 46 26.35 11.91 -7.65
C VAL A 46 26.64 12.78 -6.44
N TYR A 47 26.89 14.07 -6.66
CA TYR A 47 27.22 15.01 -5.62
C TYR A 47 26.10 16.04 -5.43
N TYR A 48 25.91 16.48 -4.19
CA TYR A 48 24.99 17.55 -3.85
C TYR A 48 25.61 18.50 -2.83
N LYS A 49 25.07 19.72 -2.71
CA LYS A 49 25.47 20.67 -1.67
C LYS A 49 24.74 20.37 -0.38
N GLY A 50 25.47 20.14 0.70
CA GLY A 50 24.92 20.05 2.05
C GLY A 50 24.44 21.41 2.57
N LYS A 51 23.87 21.43 3.78
CA LYS A 51 23.29 22.64 4.41
C LYS A 51 24.30 23.78 4.56
N ASN A 52 25.57 23.46 4.78
CA ASN A 52 26.65 24.44 4.96
C ASN A 52 27.44 24.69 3.66
N GLY A 53 26.90 24.30 2.50
CA GLY A 53 27.55 24.49 1.20
C GLY A 53 28.61 23.45 0.84
N GLU A 54 28.92 22.51 1.74
CA GLU A 54 29.90 21.45 1.51
C GLU A 54 29.42 20.49 0.40
N ARG A 55 30.37 19.95 -0.37
CA ARG A 55 30.10 18.95 -1.39
C ARG A 55 29.98 17.57 -0.74
N LYS A 56 28.81 16.95 -0.83
CA LYS A 56 28.55 15.60 -0.32
C LYS A 56 28.24 14.63 -1.45
N GLU A 57 28.78 13.44 -1.34
CA GLU A 57 28.44 12.35 -2.24
C GLU A 57 27.11 11.70 -1.81
N TRP A 58 26.20 11.55 -2.76
CA TRP A 58 24.98 10.78 -2.55
C TRP A 58 25.31 9.28 -2.64
N LYS A 59 25.00 8.56 -1.60
CA LYS A 59 25.11 7.10 -1.57
C LYS A 59 23.73 6.48 -1.69
N PRO A 60 23.52 5.57 -2.67
CA PRO A 60 22.23 4.89 -2.80
C PRO A 60 21.97 4.02 -1.58
N ASN A 61 20.70 3.97 -1.13
CA ASN A 61 20.30 3.01 -0.11
C ASN A 61 20.26 1.61 -0.74
N PRO A 62 20.90 0.58 -0.12
CA PRO A 62 20.94 -0.77 -0.69
C PRO A 62 19.55 -1.40 -0.85
N ASN A 63 18.57 -0.99 -0.03
CA ASN A 63 17.20 -1.48 -0.09
C ASN A 63 16.35 -0.79 -1.17
N GLY A 64 16.90 0.13 -1.97
CA GLY A 64 16.20 0.80 -3.04
C GLY A 64 15.85 2.26 -2.78
N ALA A 65 15.18 2.87 -3.74
CA ALA A 65 14.72 4.26 -3.68
C ALA A 65 13.51 4.42 -2.75
N MET A 66 13.35 5.60 -2.17
CA MET A 66 12.08 5.96 -1.54
C MET A 66 10.97 5.92 -2.60
N ARG A 67 9.83 5.35 -2.21
CA ARG A 67 8.64 5.34 -3.05
C ARG A 67 8.11 6.79 -3.19
N GLY A 68 7.74 7.16 -4.40
CA GLY A 68 7.05 8.44 -4.66
C GLY A 68 5.57 8.37 -4.29
N ASP A 69 4.89 9.46 -4.49
CA ASP A 69 3.44 9.63 -4.22
C ASP A 69 2.54 9.00 -5.30
N VAL A 70 3.09 8.66 -6.45
CA VAL A 70 2.36 7.93 -7.51
C VAL A 70 2.62 6.44 -7.38
N TRP A 71 1.56 5.69 -7.07
CA TRP A 71 1.61 4.25 -6.88
C TRP A 71 0.87 3.56 -8.03
N ALA A 72 1.59 2.81 -8.84
CA ALA A 72 1.02 2.10 -9.98
C ALA A 72 0.65 0.67 -9.59
N PHE A 73 -0.66 0.41 -9.52
CA PHE A 73 -1.23 -0.91 -9.35
C PHE A 73 -2.23 -1.19 -10.45
N PRO A 74 -2.23 -2.38 -11.06
CA PRO A 74 -3.24 -2.74 -12.04
C PRO A 74 -4.61 -2.89 -11.39
N THR A 75 -5.66 -2.57 -12.13
CA THR A 75 -7.02 -2.90 -11.74
C THR A 75 -7.24 -4.41 -11.80
N LEU A 76 -8.19 -4.92 -11.00
CA LEU A 76 -8.55 -6.35 -10.98
C LEU A 76 -9.34 -6.74 -12.23
N ALA A 77 -8.68 -6.68 -13.38
CA ALA A 77 -9.27 -7.01 -14.68
C ALA A 77 -8.56 -8.21 -15.33
N GLY A 78 -9.34 -9.03 -16.04
CA GLY A 78 -8.81 -10.16 -16.80
C GLY A 78 -8.51 -11.42 -15.96
N LYS A 79 -8.05 -12.46 -16.66
CA LYS A 79 -7.82 -13.81 -16.11
C LYS A 79 -6.73 -13.86 -15.02
N ALA A 80 -5.76 -12.94 -15.07
CA ALA A 80 -4.66 -12.90 -14.10
C ALA A 80 -5.15 -12.65 -12.65
N TYR A 81 -6.30 -12.00 -12.49
CA TYR A 81 -6.87 -11.69 -11.18
C TYR A 81 -8.09 -12.53 -10.82
N ALA A 82 -8.38 -13.60 -11.57
CA ALA A 82 -9.58 -14.41 -11.38
C ALA A 82 -9.68 -15.04 -9.98
N LYS A 83 -8.54 -15.31 -9.33
CA LYS A 83 -8.48 -15.86 -7.96
C LYS A 83 -8.71 -14.83 -6.86
N GLU A 84 -8.43 -13.56 -7.16
CA GLU A 84 -8.56 -12.47 -6.20
C GLU A 84 -9.88 -11.72 -6.38
N LYS A 85 -10.32 -11.58 -7.63
CA LYS A 85 -11.48 -10.77 -8.00
C LYS A 85 -12.78 -11.40 -7.51
N THR A 86 -13.60 -10.59 -6.86
CA THR A 86 -14.97 -10.94 -6.47
C THR A 86 -15.99 -10.19 -7.36
N SER A 87 -17.27 -10.37 -7.09
CA SER A 87 -18.37 -9.61 -7.72
C SER A 87 -18.48 -8.17 -7.20
N HIS A 88 -17.74 -7.80 -6.13
CA HIS A 88 -17.79 -6.45 -5.57
C HIS A 88 -17.28 -5.41 -6.58
N PRO A 89 -18.07 -4.37 -6.92
CA PRO A 89 -17.79 -3.49 -8.06
C PRO A 89 -16.56 -2.60 -7.89
N THR A 90 -16.19 -2.28 -6.64
CA THR A 90 -15.09 -1.36 -6.32
C THR A 90 -13.99 -2.01 -5.49
N GLN A 91 -13.85 -3.34 -5.58
CA GLN A 91 -12.78 -4.06 -4.89
C GLN A 91 -11.41 -3.49 -5.21
N LYS A 92 -10.61 -3.21 -4.17
CA LYS A 92 -9.22 -2.76 -4.32
C LYS A 92 -8.27 -3.96 -4.44
N PRO A 93 -7.18 -3.85 -5.21
CA PRO A 93 -6.18 -4.89 -5.30
C PRO A 93 -5.50 -5.17 -3.95
N GLU A 94 -5.33 -6.46 -3.60
CA GLU A 94 -4.60 -6.86 -2.39
C GLU A 94 -3.19 -6.31 -2.37
N ALA A 95 -2.51 -6.27 -3.53
CA ALA A 95 -1.18 -5.70 -3.64
C ALA A 95 -1.10 -4.24 -3.17
N LEU A 96 -2.11 -3.43 -3.47
CA LEU A 96 -2.19 -2.04 -3.00
C LEU A 96 -2.42 -1.98 -1.48
N ILE A 97 -3.40 -2.73 -0.97
CA ILE A 97 -3.73 -2.73 0.46
C ILE A 97 -2.55 -3.26 1.29
N MET A 98 -1.88 -4.31 0.81
CA MET A 98 -0.68 -4.85 1.44
C MET A 98 0.42 -3.80 1.58
N GLU A 99 0.68 -3.02 0.54
CA GLU A 99 1.68 -1.95 0.57
C GLU A 99 1.27 -0.81 1.52
N LEU A 100 -0.03 -0.47 1.60
CA LEU A 100 -0.53 0.52 2.57
C LEU A 100 -0.35 0.03 4.02
N ILE A 101 -0.65 -1.24 4.29
CA ILE A 101 -0.42 -1.84 5.62
C ILE A 101 1.07 -1.78 5.97
N LYS A 102 1.94 -2.21 5.07
CA LYS A 102 3.39 -2.15 5.29
C LYS A 102 3.89 -0.72 5.54
N ALA A 103 3.37 0.25 4.80
CA ALA A 103 3.77 1.65 4.93
C ALA A 103 3.38 2.26 6.29
N TYR A 104 2.18 1.94 6.80
CA TYR A 104 1.58 2.73 7.88
C TYR A 104 1.22 1.94 9.14
N CYS A 105 1.28 0.60 9.15
CA CYS A 105 1.05 -0.17 10.37
C CYS A 105 2.25 -0.04 11.32
N PRO A 106 2.04 0.27 12.60
CA PRO A 106 3.11 0.26 13.59
C PRO A 106 3.81 -1.10 13.68
N LYS A 107 5.07 -1.07 14.08
CA LYS A 107 5.86 -2.28 14.39
C LYS A 107 6.13 -2.38 15.86
N ASP A 108 6.24 -3.61 16.36
CA ASP A 108 6.78 -3.89 17.71
C ASP A 108 8.32 -3.85 17.73
N SER A 109 8.90 -4.12 18.89
CA SER A 109 10.36 -4.15 19.08
C SER A 109 11.08 -5.18 18.23
N ASP A 110 10.39 -6.24 17.84
CA ASP A 110 10.94 -7.33 17.04
C ASP A 110 10.78 -7.10 15.53
N GLY A 111 10.17 -5.96 15.17
CA GLY A 111 9.98 -5.54 13.77
C GLY A 111 8.71 -6.10 13.10
N TYR A 112 7.86 -6.81 13.83
CA TYR A 112 6.59 -7.30 13.32
C TYR A 112 5.51 -6.21 13.34
N TYR A 113 4.69 -6.15 12.31
CA TYR A 113 3.53 -5.25 12.31
C TYR A 113 2.60 -5.62 13.46
N ASN A 114 2.32 -4.63 14.29
CA ASN A 114 1.52 -4.77 15.50
C ASN A 114 0.71 -3.51 15.73
N GLY A 115 -0.47 -3.45 15.15
CA GLY A 115 -1.37 -2.32 15.24
C GLY A 115 -2.81 -2.75 15.04
N THR A 116 -3.74 -1.80 15.24
CA THR A 116 -5.15 -1.99 14.91
C THR A 116 -5.51 -1.15 13.70
N ILE A 117 -6.09 -1.77 12.69
CA ILE A 117 -6.52 -1.12 11.46
C ILE A 117 -8.05 -1.18 11.37
N LEU A 118 -8.67 -0.04 11.11
CA LEU A 118 -10.11 0.07 10.90
C LEU A 118 -10.39 0.34 9.41
N ASP A 119 -11.27 -0.45 8.83
CA ASP A 119 -11.85 -0.23 7.51
C ASP A 119 -13.37 -0.05 7.65
N PRO A 120 -13.87 1.18 7.65
CA PRO A 120 -15.29 1.46 7.83
C PRO A 120 -16.13 1.19 6.58
N PHE A 121 -15.51 0.79 5.46
CA PHE A 121 -16.16 0.46 4.19
C PHE A 121 -15.56 -0.82 3.61
N HIS A 122 -15.67 -1.91 4.39
CA HIS A 122 -14.89 -3.13 4.21
C HIS A 122 -15.15 -3.87 2.88
N GLY A 123 -16.33 -3.71 2.31
CA GLY A 123 -16.71 -4.32 1.04
C GLY A 123 -16.44 -5.82 1.01
N SER A 124 -15.70 -6.28 0.02
CA SER A 124 -15.31 -7.69 -0.14
C SER A 124 -14.18 -8.16 0.79
N GLY A 125 -13.82 -7.41 1.83
CA GLY A 125 -12.88 -7.86 2.85
C GLY A 125 -11.41 -7.81 2.50
N THR A 126 -10.99 -7.03 1.51
CA THR A 126 -9.59 -7.04 1.05
C THR A 126 -8.60 -6.66 2.16
N LEU A 127 -8.94 -5.70 3.05
CA LEU A 127 -8.09 -5.35 4.18
C LEU A 127 -7.90 -6.54 5.13
N GLY A 128 -8.99 -7.19 5.54
CA GLY A 128 -8.95 -8.36 6.43
C GLY A 128 -8.10 -9.49 5.84
N VAL A 129 -8.30 -9.80 4.55
CA VAL A 129 -7.49 -10.79 3.82
C VAL A 129 -6.00 -10.46 3.88
N CYS A 130 -5.62 -9.20 3.65
CA CYS A 130 -4.22 -8.77 3.71
C CYS A 130 -3.65 -8.88 5.13
N CYS A 131 -4.42 -8.48 6.15
CA CYS A 131 -4.00 -8.59 7.55
C CYS A 131 -3.77 -10.05 7.94
N GLU A 132 -4.70 -10.96 7.60
CA GLU A 132 -4.56 -12.37 7.93
C GLU A 132 -3.40 -13.05 7.19
N LYS A 133 -3.15 -12.68 5.93
CA LYS A 133 -1.95 -13.14 5.19
C LYS A 133 -0.65 -12.72 5.87
N LEU A 134 -0.59 -11.50 6.42
CA LEU A 134 0.56 -11.04 7.19
C LEU A 134 0.64 -11.72 8.55
N ASN A 135 -0.47 -11.92 9.25
CA ASN A 135 -0.52 -12.61 10.54
C ASN A 135 -0.01 -14.06 10.43
N LYS A 136 -0.28 -14.75 9.32
CA LYS A 136 0.31 -16.07 9.03
C LYS A 136 1.83 -16.05 8.85
N GLN A 137 2.41 -14.89 8.59
CA GLN A 137 3.86 -14.66 8.52
C GLN A 137 4.48 -14.25 9.88
N GLY A 138 3.68 -14.26 10.97
CA GLY A 138 4.11 -13.95 12.32
C GLY A 138 3.79 -12.52 12.78
N HIS A 139 3.14 -11.70 11.93
CA HIS A 139 2.67 -10.37 12.34
C HIS A 139 1.47 -10.47 13.30
N LYS A 140 1.14 -9.37 14.01
CA LYS A 140 0.11 -9.33 15.06
C LYS A 140 -0.87 -8.18 14.80
N ILE A 141 -1.34 -8.08 13.59
CA ILE A 141 -2.25 -7.01 13.17
C ILE A 141 -3.66 -7.35 13.63
N LYS A 142 -4.27 -6.45 14.39
CA LYS A 142 -5.71 -6.46 14.66
C LYS A 142 -6.41 -5.63 13.60
N TRP A 143 -7.56 -6.06 13.15
CA TRP A 143 -8.34 -5.30 12.19
C TRP A 143 -9.82 -5.34 12.51
N ILE A 144 -10.53 -4.31 12.08
CA ILE A 144 -11.98 -4.16 12.23
C ILE A 144 -12.50 -3.74 10.86
N GLY A 145 -13.36 -4.55 10.26
CA GLY A 145 -14.07 -4.24 9.02
C GLY A 145 -15.54 -3.94 9.33
N ILE A 146 -16.07 -2.87 8.76
CA ILE A 146 -17.49 -2.52 8.85
C ILE A 146 -18.05 -2.52 7.43
N GLU A 147 -19.14 -3.24 7.22
CA GLU A 147 -19.85 -3.31 5.95
C GLU A 147 -21.35 -3.31 6.20
N LEU A 148 -22.09 -2.56 5.40
CA LEU A 148 -23.54 -2.40 5.55
C LEU A 148 -24.30 -3.52 4.85
N GLU A 149 -23.83 -3.93 3.68
CA GLU A 149 -24.52 -4.87 2.82
C GLU A 149 -24.16 -6.31 3.15
N GLN A 150 -25.13 -7.12 3.56
CA GLN A 150 -24.92 -8.50 3.97
C GLN A 150 -24.21 -9.34 2.89
N GLN A 151 -24.57 -9.16 1.62
CA GLN A 151 -23.94 -9.85 0.51
C GLN A 151 -22.41 -9.65 0.42
N TRP A 152 -21.93 -8.48 0.79
CA TRP A 152 -20.49 -8.19 0.82
C TRP A 152 -19.83 -8.74 2.08
N CYS A 153 -20.54 -8.74 3.21
CA CYS A 153 -20.10 -9.43 4.42
C CYS A 153 -19.89 -10.92 4.15
N ASP A 154 -20.83 -11.57 3.45
CA ASP A 154 -20.74 -12.99 3.12
C ASP A 154 -19.52 -13.30 2.24
N ILE A 155 -19.28 -12.47 1.21
CA ILE A 155 -18.09 -12.60 0.36
C ILE A 155 -16.81 -12.37 1.17
N ALA A 156 -16.78 -11.38 2.06
CA ALA A 156 -15.62 -11.12 2.90
C ALA A 156 -15.32 -12.32 3.82
N ASN A 157 -16.34 -12.88 4.46
CA ASN A 157 -16.23 -14.04 5.32
C ASN A 157 -15.76 -15.30 4.56
N ASP A 158 -16.29 -15.54 3.35
CA ASP A 158 -15.82 -16.62 2.50
C ASP A 158 -14.33 -16.47 2.14
N ARG A 159 -13.91 -15.29 1.74
CA ARG A 159 -12.49 -15.02 1.45
C ARG A 159 -11.58 -15.23 2.66
N LEU A 160 -12.02 -14.81 3.83
CA LEU A 160 -11.25 -14.95 5.08
C LEU A 160 -11.15 -16.42 5.52
N SER A 161 -12.19 -17.22 5.34
CA SER A 161 -12.18 -18.65 5.68
C SER A 161 -11.27 -19.49 4.78
N ASN A 162 -10.91 -18.97 3.62
CA ASN A 162 -10.05 -19.64 2.63
C ASN A 162 -8.57 -19.17 2.66
N ILE A 163 -8.16 -18.43 3.72
CA ILE A 163 -6.76 -17.97 3.87
C ILE A 163 -5.87 -19.06 4.49
#